data_3fad2ab4676ab5fa2fee27e62075caaf
#
_entry.id   3fad2ab4676ab5fa2fee27e62075caaf
#
_cell.length_a   1.000
_cell.length_b   1.000
_cell.length_c   1.000
_cell.angle_alpha   90.00
_cell.angle_beta   90.00
_cell.angle_gamma   90.00
#
_symmetry.space_group_name_H-M   'P 1'
#
loop_
_entity.id
_entity.type
_entity.pdbx_description
1 polymer ?
#
loop_
_entity_poly.entity_id
_entity_poly.type
_entity_poly.pdbx_seq_one_letter_code
_entity_poly.pdbx_strand_id
1 'polypeptide(L)'
;REKMVESSKLVVIQGGPQTTLPYAIDREEDDLTLSQMTEGAIEFLNRGKEGFFLMVEGGLIDYACHVNDAATTFREVVDFADAVQKAYEFYLKHPDETLIVVTADHETGGIVLGTGSYQLNLRVLENQRVSLEKLTREIRELRDMKSNQVEWENVQEVLAKNLGFWNMVNLSTED
;
A
#
# COMPACT_ATOMS: atom_id res chain seq x y z
N ARG A 1 -5.71 12.07 16.78
CA ARG A 1 -6.19 11.40 18.02
C ARG A 1 -6.94 12.39 18.96
N GLU A 2 -6.37 13.50 19.37
CA GLU A 2 -7.00 14.45 20.31
C GLU A 2 -8.38 14.96 19.84
N LYS A 3 -8.53 15.31 18.56
CA LYS A 3 -9.82 15.76 17.99
C LYS A 3 -10.90 14.68 17.93
N MET A 4 -10.53 13.41 17.96
CA MET A 4 -11.47 12.27 17.95
C MET A 4 -12.12 12.07 19.32
N VAL A 5 -11.47 12.47 20.41
CA VAL A 5 -11.93 12.21 21.79
C VAL A 5 -13.16 13.02 22.15
N GLU A 6 -13.35 14.20 21.58
CA GLU A 6 -14.45 15.12 21.90
C GLU A 6 -15.67 15.05 20.96
N SER A 7 -15.54 14.36 19.82
CA SER A 7 -16.62 14.30 18.83
C SER A 7 -17.57 13.13 19.08
N SER A 8 -18.87 13.37 18.93
CA SER A 8 -19.90 12.32 18.89
C SER A 8 -19.98 11.64 17.52
N LYS A 9 -19.30 12.18 16.50
CA LYS A 9 -19.22 11.63 15.15
C LYS A 9 -17.78 11.65 14.70
N LEU A 10 -17.28 10.48 14.30
CA LEU A 10 -15.97 10.39 13.65
C LEU A 10 -16.15 10.65 12.16
N VAL A 11 -15.47 11.66 11.65
CA VAL A 11 -15.20 11.81 10.24
C VAL A 11 -13.69 11.97 10.12
N VAL A 12 -13.02 10.93 9.67
CA VAL A 12 -11.62 11.03 9.27
C VAL A 12 -11.61 11.17 7.76
N ILE A 13 -11.27 12.35 7.31
CA ILE A 13 -10.98 12.57 5.90
C ILE A 13 -9.49 12.84 5.86
N GLN A 14 -8.77 11.96 5.22
CA GLN A 14 -7.40 12.27 4.86
C GLN A 14 -7.46 13.31 3.73
N GLY A 15 -7.10 14.54 4.08
CA GLY A 15 -7.12 15.65 3.15
C GLY A 15 -5.81 15.71 2.37
N GLY A 16 -5.94 15.75 1.08
CA GLY A 16 -4.93 16.09 0.09
C GLY A 16 -5.62 16.37 -1.23
N PRO A 17 -4.94 16.91 -2.23
CA PRO A 17 -5.51 17.10 -3.56
C PRO A 17 -5.84 15.78 -4.24
N GLN A 18 -5.42 14.66 -3.69
CA GLN A 18 -5.72 13.31 -4.13
C GLN A 18 -6.76 12.69 -3.19
N THR A 19 -7.73 11.99 -3.75
CA THR A 19 -8.83 11.35 -3.05
C THR A 19 -8.44 10.00 -2.44
N THR A 20 -7.24 9.51 -2.71
CA THR A 20 -6.71 8.23 -2.24
C THR A 20 -5.54 8.43 -1.29
N LEU A 21 -5.36 7.49 -0.37
CA LEU A 21 -4.16 7.37 0.45
C LEU A 21 -2.95 7.04 -0.44
N PRO A 22 -1.73 7.45 -0.05
CA PRO A 22 -0.54 6.95 -0.74
C PRO A 22 -0.37 5.46 -0.49
N TYR A 23 0.15 4.75 -1.49
CA TYR A 23 0.57 3.37 -1.30
C TYR A 23 1.56 3.23 -0.14
N ALA A 24 1.54 2.11 0.56
CA ALA A 24 2.44 1.84 1.68
C ALA A 24 3.92 2.00 1.31
N ILE A 25 4.29 1.65 0.07
CA ILE A 25 5.65 1.84 -0.47
C ILE A 25 6.02 3.31 -0.70
N ASP A 26 5.04 4.20 -0.90
CA ASP A 26 5.22 5.62 -1.23
C ASP A 26 4.98 6.54 -0.03
N ARG A 27 4.55 5.97 1.09
CA ARG A 27 4.13 6.70 2.30
C ARG A 27 5.30 7.45 2.91
N GLU A 28 5.04 8.66 3.36
CA GLU A 28 5.96 9.50 4.12
C GLU A 28 5.68 9.37 5.63
N GLU A 29 6.56 9.92 6.47
CA GLU A 29 6.50 9.75 7.93
C GLU A 29 5.19 10.28 8.54
N ASP A 30 4.61 11.33 7.97
CA ASP A 30 3.37 11.95 8.45
C ASP A 30 2.09 11.28 7.89
N ASP A 31 2.21 10.35 6.97
CA ASP A 31 1.06 9.67 6.40
C ASP A 31 0.47 8.63 7.35
N LEU A 32 -0.86 8.58 7.42
CA LEU A 32 -1.56 7.59 8.23
C LEU A 32 -1.49 6.20 7.60
N THR A 33 -1.26 5.20 8.43
CA THR A 33 -1.36 3.79 8.05
C THR A 33 -2.79 3.27 8.25
N LEU A 34 -3.13 2.18 7.54
CA LEU A 34 -4.41 1.51 7.74
C LEU A 34 -4.56 0.99 9.18
N SER A 35 -3.46 0.51 9.78
CA SER A 35 -3.46 0.04 11.17
C SER A 35 -3.75 1.17 12.17
N GLN A 36 -3.20 2.38 11.97
CA GLN A 36 -3.49 3.54 12.82
C GLN A 36 -4.96 3.98 12.70
N MET A 37 -5.51 3.95 11.49
CA MET A 37 -6.92 4.27 11.27
C MET A 37 -7.84 3.22 11.90
N THR A 38 -7.50 1.95 11.76
CA THR A 38 -8.25 0.83 12.38
C THR A 38 -8.24 0.92 13.90
N GLU A 39 -7.06 1.14 14.51
CA GLU A 39 -6.94 1.33 15.95
C GLU A 39 -7.78 2.51 16.44
N GLY A 40 -7.69 3.65 15.76
CA GLY A 40 -8.48 4.83 16.11
C GLY A 40 -9.99 4.60 15.95
N ALA A 41 -10.42 3.87 14.93
CA ALA A 41 -11.83 3.53 14.74
C ALA A 41 -12.35 2.60 15.86
N ILE A 42 -11.58 1.58 16.22
CA ILE A 42 -11.91 0.68 17.34
C ILE A 42 -11.99 1.47 18.65
N GLU A 43 -11.01 2.31 18.96
CA GLU A 43 -11.01 3.15 20.15
C GLU A 43 -12.25 4.06 20.22
N PHE A 44 -12.63 4.62 19.08
CA PHE A 44 -13.81 5.50 19.01
C PHE A 44 -15.11 4.74 19.21
N LEU A 45 -15.30 3.64 18.47
CA LEU A 45 -16.54 2.87 18.47
C LEU A 45 -16.77 2.13 19.79
N ASN A 46 -15.71 1.68 20.45
CA ASN A 46 -15.77 0.97 21.73
C ASN A 46 -16.17 1.85 22.93
N ARG A 47 -16.44 3.14 22.73
CA ARG A 47 -17.00 4.01 23.78
C ARG A 47 -18.49 3.74 24.03
N GLY A 48 -19.18 3.17 23.06
CA GLY A 48 -20.57 2.77 23.17
C GLY A 48 -20.72 1.54 24.06
N LYS A 49 -21.94 1.37 24.62
CA LYS A 49 -22.28 0.20 25.46
C LYS A 49 -22.99 -0.90 24.66
N GLU A 50 -23.30 -0.64 23.41
CA GLU A 50 -24.17 -1.49 22.57
C GLU A 50 -23.42 -2.30 21.52
N GLY A 51 -22.08 -2.32 21.62
CA GLY A 51 -21.22 -2.93 20.60
C GLY A 51 -21.14 -2.09 19.32
N PHE A 52 -20.43 -2.61 18.33
CA PHE A 52 -20.25 -1.92 17.04
C PHE A 52 -19.98 -2.91 15.92
N PHE A 53 -20.18 -2.44 14.69
CA PHE A 53 -19.71 -3.06 13.48
C PHE A 53 -18.66 -2.15 12.84
N LEU A 54 -17.53 -2.72 12.46
CA LEU A 54 -16.44 -2.01 11.76
C LEU A 54 -16.04 -2.81 10.53
N MET A 55 -16.10 -2.17 9.36
CA MET A 55 -15.54 -2.68 8.12
C MET A 55 -14.24 -1.92 7.83
N VAL A 56 -13.19 -2.65 7.53
CA VAL A 56 -11.87 -2.13 7.15
C VAL A 56 -11.50 -2.75 5.82
N GLU A 57 -11.10 -1.92 4.88
CA GLU A 57 -10.75 -2.34 3.53
C GLU A 57 -9.28 -2.03 3.23
N GLY A 58 -8.57 -3.04 2.74
CA GLY A 58 -7.24 -2.86 2.13
C GLY A 58 -7.37 -2.49 0.64
N GLY A 59 -8.11 -1.43 0.33
CA GLY A 59 -8.51 -1.09 -1.04
C GLY A 59 -7.36 -0.82 -2.01
N LEU A 60 -6.18 -0.45 -1.51
CA LEU A 60 -5.01 -0.22 -2.35
C LEU A 60 -4.34 -1.53 -2.83
N ILE A 61 -4.69 -2.67 -2.24
CA ILE A 61 -4.29 -3.99 -2.77
C ILE A 61 -4.86 -4.16 -4.17
N ASP A 62 -6.15 -3.89 -4.34
CA ASP A 62 -6.85 -4.00 -5.62
C ASP A 62 -6.24 -3.06 -6.68
N TYR A 63 -6.01 -1.80 -6.34
CA TYR A 63 -5.38 -0.85 -7.28
C TYR A 63 -3.98 -1.27 -7.72
N ALA A 64 -3.15 -1.76 -6.80
CA ALA A 64 -1.81 -2.26 -7.12
C ALA A 64 -1.88 -3.51 -8.02
N CYS A 65 -2.84 -4.40 -7.76
CA CYS A 65 -3.09 -5.58 -8.58
C CYS A 65 -3.54 -5.23 -10.00
N HIS A 66 -4.41 -4.24 -10.17
CA HIS A 66 -4.87 -3.78 -11.49
C HIS A 66 -3.74 -3.32 -12.42
N VAL A 67 -2.69 -2.74 -11.87
CA VAL A 67 -1.52 -2.31 -12.64
C VAL A 67 -0.38 -3.33 -12.63
N ASN A 68 -0.61 -4.51 -12.08
CA ASN A 68 0.37 -5.60 -11.96
C ASN A 68 1.67 -5.18 -11.21
N ASP A 69 1.56 -4.30 -10.23
CA ASP A 69 2.66 -3.86 -9.38
C ASP A 69 2.82 -4.80 -8.18
N ALA A 70 3.53 -5.91 -8.39
CA ALA A 70 3.65 -6.97 -7.38
C ALA A 70 4.32 -6.50 -6.09
N ALA A 71 5.35 -5.65 -6.15
CA ALA A 71 6.05 -5.17 -4.97
C ALA A 71 5.14 -4.26 -4.12
N THR A 72 4.38 -3.38 -4.76
CA THR A 72 3.38 -2.54 -4.08
C THR A 72 2.27 -3.39 -3.50
N THR A 73 1.73 -4.36 -4.26
CA THR A 73 0.71 -5.29 -3.78
C THR A 73 1.12 -6.01 -2.50
N PHE A 74 2.34 -6.55 -2.45
CA PHE A 74 2.82 -7.24 -1.24
C PHE A 74 2.94 -6.29 -0.04
N ARG A 75 3.32 -5.04 -0.24
CA ARG A 75 3.39 -4.06 0.85
C ARG A 75 2.00 -3.66 1.33
N GLU A 76 1.03 -3.53 0.44
CA GLU A 76 -0.37 -3.28 0.80
C GLU A 76 -0.97 -4.45 1.60
N VAL A 77 -0.66 -5.69 1.23
CA VAL A 77 -1.09 -6.88 1.99
C VAL A 77 -0.49 -6.87 3.40
N VAL A 78 0.77 -6.47 3.55
CA VAL A 78 1.41 -6.34 4.87
C VAL A 78 0.74 -5.22 5.68
N ASP A 79 0.48 -4.05 5.09
CA ASP A 79 -0.23 -2.94 5.75
C ASP A 79 -1.64 -3.34 6.21
N PHE A 80 -2.34 -4.14 5.40
CA PHE A 80 -3.63 -4.72 5.79
C PHE A 80 -3.49 -5.74 6.92
N ALA A 81 -2.46 -6.58 6.91
CA ALA A 81 -2.18 -7.52 7.99
C ALA A 81 -1.92 -6.79 9.32
N ASP A 82 -1.22 -5.66 9.30
CA ASP A 82 -1.01 -4.81 10.47
C ASP A 82 -2.34 -4.23 11.01
N ALA A 83 -3.29 -3.92 10.13
CA ALA A 83 -4.64 -3.50 10.54
C ALA A 83 -5.44 -4.66 11.17
N VAL A 84 -5.35 -5.86 10.59
CA VAL A 84 -5.94 -7.09 11.17
C VAL A 84 -5.34 -7.37 12.54
N GLN A 85 -4.04 -7.14 12.72
CA GLN A 85 -3.38 -7.28 14.03
C GLN A 85 -4.01 -6.36 15.08
N LYS A 86 -4.41 -5.12 14.74
CA LYS A 86 -5.11 -4.22 15.67
C LYS A 86 -6.49 -4.74 16.08
N ALA A 87 -7.21 -5.34 15.14
CA ALA A 87 -8.48 -6.00 15.46
C ALA A 87 -8.25 -7.23 16.36
N TYR A 88 -7.20 -8.00 16.11
CA TYR A 88 -6.84 -9.16 16.94
C TYR A 88 -6.42 -8.75 18.36
N GLU A 89 -5.68 -7.65 18.53
CA GLU A 89 -5.33 -7.09 19.85
C GLU A 89 -6.59 -6.68 20.65
N PHE A 90 -7.63 -6.21 19.97
CA PHE A 90 -8.93 -5.95 20.59
C PHE A 90 -9.64 -7.25 20.96
N TYR A 91 -9.66 -8.25 20.06
CA TYR A 91 -10.21 -9.57 20.33
C TYR A 91 -9.59 -10.20 21.58
N LEU A 92 -8.28 -10.14 21.77
CA LEU A 92 -7.62 -10.71 22.95
C LEU A 92 -8.09 -10.12 24.29
N LYS A 93 -8.65 -8.91 24.26
CA LYS A 93 -9.25 -8.26 25.44
C LYS A 93 -10.75 -8.55 25.60
N HIS A 94 -11.41 -8.98 24.53
CA HIS A 94 -12.85 -9.21 24.45
C HIS A 94 -13.17 -10.50 23.67
N PRO A 95 -12.61 -11.68 24.07
CA PRO A 95 -12.65 -12.89 23.22
C PRO A 95 -14.07 -13.47 23.05
N ASP A 96 -14.92 -13.31 24.04
CA ASP A 96 -16.27 -13.85 24.02
C ASP A 96 -17.30 -12.92 23.33
N GLU A 97 -16.88 -11.70 22.97
CA GLU A 97 -17.76 -10.66 22.45
C GLU A 97 -17.34 -10.15 21.06
N THR A 98 -16.26 -10.71 20.49
CA THR A 98 -15.67 -10.22 19.24
C THR A 98 -15.67 -11.30 18.17
N LEU A 99 -16.16 -10.97 16.99
CA LEU A 99 -15.99 -11.76 15.78
C LEU A 99 -15.16 -10.97 14.77
N ILE A 100 -14.07 -11.58 14.28
CA ILE A 100 -13.26 -11.04 13.20
C ILE A 100 -13.46 -11.92 11.98
N VAL A 101 -13.79 -11.30 10.84
CA VAL A 101 -13.89 -11.96 9.54
C VAL A 101 -12.92 -11.30 8.59
N VAL A 102 -12.02 -12.08 7.99
CA VAL A 102 -11.08 -11.63 6.96
C VAL A 102 -11.42 -12.36 5.68
N THR A 103 -11.70 -11.61 4.62
CA THR A 103 -12.07 -12.17 3.32
C THR A 103 -11.61 -11.26 2.20
N ALA A 104 -11.62 -11.76 0.98
CA ALA A 104 -11.54 -10.96 -0.23
C ALA A 104 -12.89 -10.98 -0.94
N ASP A 105 -13.15 -10.01 -1.78
CA ASP A 105 -14.32 -9.93 -2.66
C ASP A 105 -14.08 -10.69 -3.98
N HIS A 106 -12.88 -10.55 -4.57
CA HIS A 106 -12.46 -11.24 -5.79
C HIS A 106 -10.92 -11.22 -5.93
N GLU A 107 -10.40 -11.87 -6.94
CA GLU A 107 -9.05 -11.71 -7.40
C GLU A 107 -8.93 -10.47 -8.30
N THR A 108 -7.72 -9.93 -8.46
CA THR A 108 -7.49 -8.78 -9.33
C THR A 108 -6.15 -8.90 -10.04
N GLY A 109 -6.15 -8.64 -11.35
CA GLY A 109 -4.96 -8.61 -12.19
C GLY A 109 -4.34 -9.96 -12.51
N GLY A 110 -4.87 -11.07 -11.97
CA GLY A 110 -4.41 -12.41 -12.28
C GLY A 110 -2.95 -12.65 -11.93
N ILE A 111 -2.51 -12.30 -10.72
CA ILE A 111 -1.11 -12.52 -10.29
C ILE A 111 -0.79 -14.02 -10.37
N VAL A 112 0.16 -14.38 -11.24
CA VAL A 112 0.70 -15.72 -11.38
C VAL A 112 2.18 -15.69 -11.03
N LEU A 113 2.59 -16.54 -10.09
CA LEU A 113 3.98 -16.67 -9.70
C LEU A 113 4.69 -17.64 -10.65
N GLY A 114 5.57 -17.08 -11.48
CA GLY A 114 6.43 -17.82 -12.40
C GLY A 114 5.82 -18.04 -13.78
N THR A 115 6.46 -17.48 -14.77
CA THR A 115 6.24 -17.76 -16.20
C THR A 115 7.58 -18.18 -16.82
N GLY A 116 7.60 -19.24 -17.59
CA GLY A 116 8.82 -19.71 -18.28
C GLY A 116 9.60 -20.77 -17.50
N SER A 117 10.90 -20.60 -17.32
CA SER A 117 11.74 -21.53 -16.58
C SER A 117 11.40 -21.55 -15.09
N TYR A 118 11.54 -22.71 -14.43
CA TYR A 118 11.16 -22.97 -13.02
C TYR A 118 11.92 -22.13 -11.97
N GLN A 119 12.31 -20.91 -12.29
CA GLN A 119 13.02 -20.02 -11.37
C GLN A 119 12.09 -18.88 -10.95
N LEU A 120 11.80 -18.84 -9.67
CA LEU A 120 11.05 -17.73 -9.05
C LEU A 120 11.99 -16.88 -8.20
N ASN A 121 12.29 -15.67 -8.65
CA ASN A 121 13.17 -14.75 -7.96
C ASN A 121 12.38 -13.58 -7.35
N LEU A 122 11.61 -13.84 -6.30
CA LEU A 122 10.83 -12.81 -5.61
C LEU A 122 11.70 -11.73 -4.92
N ARG A 123 12.98 -12.03 -4.64
CA ARG A 123 13.88 -11.06 -4.01
C ARG A 123 14.15 -9.83 -4.89
N VAL A 124 13.97 -9.93 -6.19
CA VAL A 124 14.07 -8.79 -7.09
C VAL A 124 13.10 -7.67 -6.69
N LEU A 125 11.91 -8.02 -6.21
CA LEU A 125 10.87 -7.08 -5.79
C LEU A 125 11.29 -6.24 -4.56
N GLU A 126 12.25 -6.71 -3.76
CA GLU A 126 12.79 -5.95 -2.62
C GLU A 126 13.55 -4.68 -3.07
N ASN A 127 13.97 -4.62 -4.33
CA ASN A 127 14.68 -3.46 -4.88
C ASN A 127 13.76 -2.33 -5.31
N GLN A 128 12.47 -2.61 -5.49
CA GLN A 128 11.50 -1.55 -5.83
C GLN A 128 11.29 -0.62 -4.63
N ARG A 129 11.43 0.68 -4.85
CA ARG A 129 11.39 1.74 -3.82
C ARG A 129 10.13 2.58 -3.86
N VAL A 130 9.47 2.63 -5.00
CA VAL A 130 8.25 3.41 -5.24
C VAL A 130 7.25 2.57 -6.02
N SER A 131 5.96 2.91 -5.95
CA SER A 131 4.94 2.30 -6.81
C SER A 131 5.21 2.59 -8.29
N LEU A 132 4.67 1.76 -9.18
CA LEU A 132 4.71 2.03 -10.62
C LEU A 132 3.98 3.34 -10.98
N GLU A 133 2.99 3.72 -10.20
CA GLU A 133 2.31 5.01 -10.37
C GLU A 133 3.25 6.18 -10.09
N LYS A 134 3.96 6.15 -8.96
CA LYS A 134 4.94 7.18 -8.59
C LYS A 134 6.13 7.19 -9.57
N LEU A 135 6.62 6.03 -9.96
CA LEU A 135 7.66 5.91 -10.99
C LEU A 135 7.23 6.56 -12.31
N THR A 136 6.00 6.27 -12.75
CA THR A 136 5.43 6.88 -13.97
C THR A 136 5.36 8.40 -13.85
N ARG A 137 4.98 8.92 -12.69
CA ARG A 137 4.95 10.35 -12.42
C ARG A 137 6.35 10.96 -12.47
N GLU A 138 7.34 10.36 -11.83
CA GLU A 138 8.74 10.82 -11.86
C GLU A 138 9.29 10.89 -13.29
N ILE A 139 8.99 9.90 -14.13
CA ILE A 139 9.40 9.91 -15.55
C ILE A 139 8.69 11.01 -16.34
N ARG A 140 7.41 11.26 -16.08
CA ARG A 140 6.67 12.37 -16.72
C ARG A 140 7.23 13.72 -16.31
N GLU A 141 7.51 13.92 -15.03
CA GLU A 141 8.11 15.16 -14.51
C GLU A 141 9.50 15.39 -15.12
N LEU A 142 10.33 14.33 -15.22
CA LEU A 142 11.61 14.39 -15.90
C LEU A 142 11.47 14.85 -17.37
N ARG A 143 10.52 14.27 -18.08
CA ARG A 143 10.21 14.66 -19.48
C ARG A 143 9.83 16.14 -19.58
N ASP A 144 8.95 16.61 -18.70
CA ASP A 144 8.44 17.97 -18.72
C ASP A 144 9.53 18.99 -18.35
N MET A 145 10.38 18.68 -17.35
CA MET A 145 11.53 19.51 -16.99
C MET A 145 12.58 19.61 -18.12
N LYS A 146 12.76 18.55 -18.90
CA LYS A 146 13.68 18.50 -20.03
C LYS A 146 13.05 18.99 -21.34
N SER A 147 11.84 19.56 -21.32
CA SER A 147 11.13 20.02 -22.51
C SER A 147 11.03 18.96 -23.62
N ASN A 148 10.76 17.70 -23.22
CA ASN A 148 10.73 16.51 -24.08
C ASN A 148 12.09 16.11 -24.72
N GLN A 149 13.20 16.66 -24.25
CA GLN A 149 14.56 16.28 -24.67
C GLN A 149 15.21 15.42 -23.57
N VAL A 150 14.61 14.26 -23.32
CA VAL A 150 15.10 13.29 -22.33
C VAL A 150 16.07 12.32 -23.00
N GLU A 151 17.30 12.30 -22.52
CA GLU A 151 18.29 11.29 -22.94
C GLU A 151 18.04 9.99 -22.19
N TRP A 152 18.45 8.86 -22.79
CA TRP A 152 18.29 7.54 -22.19
C TRP A 152 18.94 7.43 -20.80
N GLU A 153 20.09 8.04 -20.63
CA GLU A 153 20.83 8.09 -19.36
C GLU A 153 19.99 8.67 -18.22
N ASN A 154 19.19 9.68 -18.49
CA ASN A 154 18.29 10.27 -17.47
C ASN A 154 17.20 9.27 -17.03
N VAL A 155 16.67 8.49 -17.96
CA VAL A 155 15.69 7.43 -17.65
C VAL A 155 16.38 6.32 -16.87
N GLN A 156 17.58 5.89 -17.28
CA GLN A 156 18.36 4.88 -16.57
C GLN A 156 18.61 5.26 -15.10
N GLU A 157 18.95 6.52 -14.82
CA GLU A 157 19.13 7.01 -13.44
C GLU A 157 17.86 6.83 -12.60
N VAL A 158 16.69 7.17 -13.14
CA VAL A 158 15.40 7.00 -12.45
C VAL A 158 15.09 5.52 -12.20
N LEU A 159 15.32 4.66 -13.20
CA LEU A 159 15.08 3.22 -13.07
C LEU A 159 16.08 2.57 -12.09
N ALA A 160 17.35 2.94 -12.15
CA ALA A 160 18.38 2.45 -11.24
C ALA A 160 18.07 2.83 -9.78
N LYS A 161 17.66 4.07 -9.55
CA LYS A 161 17.26 4.58 -8.22
C LYS A 161 16.07 3.84 -7.66
N ASN A 162 15.02 3.65 -8.47
CA ASN A 162 13.71 3.22 -7.99
C ASN A 162 13.49 1.70 -8.09
N LEU A 163 14.17 1.01 -9.01
CA LEU A 163 14.04 -0.43 -9.23
C LEU A 163 15.34 -1.21 -8.99
N GLY A 164 16.44 -0.50 -8.72
CA GLY A 164 17.74 -1.12 -8.52
C GLY A 164 18.40 -1.68 -9.80
N PHE A 165 17.86 -1.36 -10.97
CA PHE A 165 18.38 -1.84 -12.26
C PHE A 165 19.84 -1.45 -12.44
N TRP A 166 20.63 -2.34 -13.05
CA TRP A 166 22.08 -2.25 -13.29
C TRP A 166 22.96 -2.17 -12.03
N ASN A 167 22.39 -1.87 -10.86
CA ASN A 167 23.14 -1.79 -9.60
C ASN A 167 22.93 -3.03 -8.72
N MET A 168 21.66 -3.39 -8.50
CA MET A 168 21.25 -4.50 -7.64
C MET A 168 20.61 -5.64 -8.45
N VAL A 169 20.03 -5.30 -9.59
CA VAL A 169 19.39 -6.24 -10.51
C VAL A 169 20.21 -6.23 -11.82
N ASN A 170 20.80 -7.39 -12.15
CA ASN A 170 21.45 -7.58 -13.43
C ASN A 170 20.40 -7.85 -14.48
N LEU A 171 20.27 -6.94 -15.44
CA LEU A 171 19.43 -7.14 -16.62
C LEU A 171 20.21 -7.90 -17.69
N SER A 172 19.55 -8.85 -18.34
CA SER A 172 20.08 -9.49 -19.54
C SER A 172 19.87 -8.62 -20.78
N THR A 173 20.41 -9.03 -21.91
CA THR A 173 20.16 -8.32 -23.19
C THR A 173 18.75 -8.53 -23.74
N GLU A 174 17.97 -9.40 -23.10
CA GLU A 174 16.59 -9.73 -23.48
C GLU A 174 15.58 -8.96 -22.60
N ASP A 175 16.06 -8.37 -21.48
CA ASP A 175 15.26 -7.57 -20.56
C ASP A 175 15.19 -6.10 -21.02
#